data_9fc85bfd1304a5e06fb8bcfd27582f80
#
_entry.id   9fc85bfd1304a5e06fb8bcfd27582f80
#
_cell.length_a   1.000
_cell.length_b   1.000
_cell.length_c   1.000
_cell.angle_alpha   90.00
_cell.angle_beta   90.00
_cell.angle_gamma   90.00
#
_symmetry.space_group_name_H-M   'P 1'
#
loop_
_entity.id
_entity.type
_entity.pdbx_description
1 polymer ?
#
loop_
_entity_poly.entity_id
_entity_poly.type
_entity_poly.pdbx_seq_one_letter_code
_entity_poly.pdbx_strand_id
1 'polypeptide(L)'
;MANSLRSQYRAIKISSLKKAVDKDDAMVGVSNNEYLNLEDGKVMKIRIFPAHPGEEQFYVPRKCYWLSFVNSDGDVKRGTVLDSILHGGTKMDLVNEYVKYAKKKYGKDAEKMEALTGTGLNSNALNPQYSWFCYADEVKEGEELHAKIWEFKKMVRDLLNKLAFSEDDDEPIEVDPFTDVDDGLVLAVKYNKKPNKKKGEQYYEVDFAKKSKQPYSRPLSDDELESFANLKPISEVIPKYGMRDYERALDGLQNWDEENDFNLFDDDEWLDIVEKVKAQYEGNDDDDEEEKP
;
A
#
# COMPACT_ATOMS: atom_id res chain seq x y z
N MET A 1 -21.77 26.89 -0.95
CA MET A 1 -21.29 25.57 -0.46
C MET A 1 -19.85 25.30 -0.87
N ALA A 2 -19.43 25.58 -2.11
CA ALA A 2 -18.07 25.35 -2.60
C ALA A 2 -16.94 25.96 -1.74
N ASN A 3 -17.06 27.23 -1.31
CA ASN A 3 -16.05 27.82 -0.42
C ASN A 3 -15.87 27.10 0.93
N SER A 4 -16.89 26.38 1.40
CA SER A 4 -16.83 25.58 2.62
C SER A 4 -16.07 24.27 2.39
N LEU A 5 -16.25 23.61 1.24
CA LEU A 5 -15.51 22.39 0.91
C LEU A 5 -14.02 22.67 0.72
N ARG A 6 -13.62 23.65 -0.08
CA ARG A 6 -12.23 24.03 -0.28
C ARG A 6 -11.50 24.34 1.03
N SER A 7 -12.20 24.94 2.01
CA SER A 7 -11.59 25.20 3.31
C SER A 7 -11.37 23.95 4.16
N GLN A 8 -12.05 22.86 3.87
CA GLN A 8 -11.88 21.59 4.57
C GLN A 8 -10.71 20.78 4.02
N TYR A 9 -10.44 20.89 2.72
CA TYR A 9 -9.33 20.22 2.04
C TYR A 9 -8.10 21.13 2.01
N ARG A 10 -7.48 21.33 3.17
CA ARG A 10 -6.21 22.07 3.25
C ARG A 10 -5.07 21.13 2.91
N ALA A 11 -4.09 21.66 2.18
CA ALA A 11 -2.87 20.92 1.91
C ALA A 11 -2.17 20.50 3.23
N ILE A 12 -1.70 19.26 3.24
CA ILE A 12 -1.02 18.69 4.41
C ILE A 12 0.35 19.35 4.57
N LYS A 13 0.72 19.70 5.80
CA LYS A 13 2.05 20.24 6.08
C LYS A 13 3.11 19.16 5.90
N ILE A 14 4.21 19.48 5.26
CA ILE A 14 5.35 18.57 5.05
C ILE A 14 5.85 17.97 6.37
N SER A 15 5.79 18.73 7.49
CA SER A 15 6.14 18.20 8.81
C SER A 15 5.26 17.04 9.27
N SER A 16 3.98 17.03 8.86
CA SER A 16 3.05 15.92 9.13
C SER A 16 3.36 14.73 8.23
N LEU A 17 3.63 14.96 6.94
CA LEU A 17 4.09 13.92 6.01
C LEU A 17 5.41 13.28 6.46
N LYS A 18 6.41 14.07 6.92
CA LYS A 18 7.66 13.53 7.45
C LYS A 18 7.42 12.60 8.64
N LYS A 19 6.58 13.03 9.61
CA LYS A 19 6.20 12.16 10.75
C LYS A 19 5.46 10.91 10.33
N ALA A 20 4.68 10.98 9.28
CA ALA A 20 3.96 9.85 8.73
C ALA A 20 4.89 8.87 8.03
N VAL A 21 5.81 9.36 7.19
CA VAL A 21 6.84 8.54 6.52
C VAL A 21 7.68 7.74 7.52
N ASP A 22 8.01 8.35 8.69
CA ASP A 22 8.75 7.67 9.76
C ASP A 22 7.94 6.56 10.48
N LYS A 23 6.60 6.58 10.35
CA LYS A 23 5.70 5.58 10.96
C LYS A 23 5.24 4.49 9.97
N ASP A 24 5.44 4.74 8.68
CA ASP A 24 4.82 3.94 7.62
C ASP A 24 5.56 2.64 7.32
N ASP A 25 5.29 1.63 8.12
CA ASP A 25 5.59 0.25 7.75
C ASP A 25 4.33 -0.63 7.61
N ALA A 26 3.19 -0.07 7.17
CA ALA A 26 1.86 -0.67 7.28
C ALA A 26 0.92 -0.78 6.05
N MET A 27 -0.11 -1.71 5.98
CA MET A 27 -0.88 -1.99 4.80
C MET A 27 -2.08 -2.85 4.48
N VAL A 28 -2.88 -2.76 3.40
CA VAL A 28 -4.24 -3.27 3.19
C VAL A 28 -4.65 -3.69 1.75
N GLY A 29 -5.73 -4.41 1.52
CA GLY A 29 -6.28 -4.88 0.23
C GLY A 29 -7.68 -4.31 -0.10
N VAL A 30 -8.08 -4.10 -1.36
CA VAL A 30 -9.19 -3.23 -1.81
C VAL A 30 -10.28 -3.96 -2.59
N SER A 31 -11.55 -3.51 -2.48
CA SER A 31 -12.71 -3.99 -3.21
C SER A 31 -12.93 -3.26 -4.56
N ASN A 32 -13.98 -3.61 -5.30
CA ASN A 32 -14.31 -3.27 -6.71
C ASN A 32 -14.39 -1.79 -7.14
N ASN A 33 -13.62 -0.89 -6.57
CA ASN A 33 -13.53 0.49 -7.03
C ASN A 33 -12.67 0.61 -8.30
N GLU A 34 -12.88 1.68 -9.06
CA GLU A 34 -12.07 1.96 -10.24
C GLU A 34 -10.60 2.21 -9.85
N TYR A 35 -9.70 1.46 -10.48
CA TYR A 35 -8.28 1.64 -10.31
C TYR A 35 -7.68 2.50 -11.41
N LEU A 36 -6.77 3.39 -11.02
CA LEU A 36 -5.89 4.08 -11.95
C LEU A 36 -4.76 3.13 -12.35
N ASN A 37 -4.81 2.61 -13.57
CA ASN A 37 -3.81 1.72 -14.12
C ASN A 37 -2.82 2.49 -15.00
N LEU A 38 -1.52 2.31 -14.72
CA LEU A 38 -0.46 2.88 -15.54
C LEU A 38 -0.27 2.05 -16.81
N GLU A 39 -0.20 2.72 -17.96
CA GLU A 39 0.08 2.09 -19.24
C GLU A 39 1.61 1.88 -19.42
N ASP A 40 2.01 0.66 -19.85
CA ASP A 40 3.42 0.32 -20.04
C ASP A 40 4.10 1.23 -21.07
N GLY A 41 5.21 1.84 -20.69
CA GLY A 41 6.02 2.74 -21.52
C GLY A 41 5.43 4.13 -21.77
N LYS A 42 4.19 4.40 -21.37
CA LYS A 42 3.54 5.71 -21.53
C LYS A 42 3.85 6.62 -20.33
N VAL A 43 4.08 7.89 -20.61
CA VAL A 43 4.09 8.92 -19.56
C VAL A 43 2.67 9.40 -19.34
N MET A 44 2.14 9.15 -18.15
CA MET A 44 0.83 9.63 -17.72
C MET A 44 0.98 10.86 -16.84
N LYS A 45 0.08 11.83 -17.01
CA LYS A 45 0.01 13.02 -16.15
C LYS A 45 -1.01 12.73 -15.05
N ILE A 46 -0.56 12.66 -13.80
CA ILE A 46 -1.38 12.24 -12.67
C ILE A 46 -1.57 13.39 -11.70
N ARG A 47 -2.80 13.64 -11.30
CA ARG A 47 -3.21 14.54 -10.23
C ARG A 47 -3.63 13.71 -9.01
N ILE A 48 -2.97 13.91 -7.89
CA ILE A 48 -3.33 13.27 -6.62
C ILE A 48 -4.41 14.14 -5.93
N PHE A 49 -5.43 13.49 -5.38
CA PHE A 49 -6.45 14.15 -4.58
C PHE A 49 -5.97 14.37 -3.15
N PRO A 50 -6.51 15.37 -2.43
CA PRO A 50 -6.15 15.61 -1.04
C PRO A 50 -6.63 14.46 -0.12
N ALA A 51 -6.13 14.45 1.12
CA ALA A 51 -6.70 13.60 2.16
C ALA A 51 -8.14 14.03 2.48
N HIS A 52 -8.99 13.08 2.86
CA HIS A 52 -10.31 13.41 3.39
C HIS A 52 -10.20 14.15 4.73
N PRO A 53 -11.19 14.99 5.09
CA PRO A 53 -11.18 15.68 6.38
C PRO A 53 -11.06 14.69 7.54
N GLY A 54 -10.05 14.89 8.37
CA GLY A 54 -9.74 14.00 9.50
C GLY A 54 -8.64 12.96 9.24
N GLU A 55 -8.25 12.73 7.99
CA GLU A 55 -7.07 11.92 7.67
C GLU A 55 -5.78 12.76 7.77
N GLU A 56 -4.73 12.16 8.32
CA GLU A 56 -3.41 12.80 8.46
C GLU A 56 -2.60 12.76 7.15
N GLN A 57 -2.98 11.89 6.20
CA GLN A 57 -2.23 11.61 4.98
C GLN A 57 -3.17 11.42 3.79
N PHE A 58 -2.71 11.77 2.60
CA PHE A 58 -3.46 11.53 1.37
C PHE A 58 -3.35 10.08 0.86
N TYR A 59 -2.53 9.26 1.52
CA TYR A 59 -2.33 7.86 1.13
C TYR A 59 -2.41 6.94 2.35
N VAL A 60 -2.73 5.70 2.07
CA VAL A 60 -2.72 4.62 3.07
C VAL A 60 -1.70 3.57 2.64
N PRO A 61 -0.81 3.22 3.54
CA PRO A 61 0.19 2.21 3.30
C PRO A 61 -0.41 0.79 3.24
N ARG A 62 0.32 -0.27 2.63
CA ARG A 62 -0.03 -1.70 2.60
C ARG A 62 1.17 -2.59 2.81
N LYS A 63 1.09 -3.49 3.76
CA LYS A 63 2.05 -4.58 3.96
C LYS A 63 1.33 -5.91 3.80
N CYS A 64 1.83 -6.79 2.99
CA CYS A 64 1.26 -8.11 2.76
C CYS A 64 2.34 -9.12 2.44
N TYR A 65 2.00 -10.39 2.55
CA TYR A 65 2.83 -11.52 2.18
C TYR A 65 2.22 -12.27 1.01
N TRP A 66 3.04 -12.86 0.16
CA TRP A 66 2.59 -13.75 -0.91
C TRP A 66 2.76 -15.18 -0.45
N LEU A 67 1.63 -15.86 -0.24
CA LEU A 67 1.57 -17.25 0.17
C LEU A 67 0.75 -18.08 -0.81
N SER A 68 1.02 -19.39 -0.87
CA SER A 68 0.18 -20.35 -1.57
C SER A 68 -0.77 -20.97 -0.55
N PHE A 69 -2.07 -20.90 -0.78
CA PHE A 69 -3.11 -21.46 0.08
C PHE A 69 -4.18 -22.15 -0.74
N VAL A 70 -4.91 -23.07 -0.11
CA VAL A 70 -6.03 -23.77 -0.72
C VAL A 70 -7.28 -22.89 -0.65
N ASN A 71 -7.97 -22.71 -1.78
CA ASN A 71 -9.22 -21.96 -1.80
C ASN A 71 -10.42 -22.86 -1.45
N SER A 72 -11.62 -22.28 -1.38
CA SER A 72 -12.87 -23.01 -1.11
C SER A 72 -13.19 -24.13 -2.11
N ASP A 73 -12.62 -24.07 -3.29
CA ASP A 73 -12.82 -25.08 -4.37
C ASP A 73 -11.78 -26.20 -4.30
N GLY A 74 -10.82 -26.14 -3.36
CA GLY A 74 -9.74 -27.12 -3.20
C GLY A 74 -8.54 -26.86 -4.11
N ASP A 75 -8.50 -25.75 -4.85
CA ASP A 75 -7.38 -25.40 -5.72
C ASP A 75 -6.30 -24.64 -4.94
N VAL A 76 -5.04 -24.98 -5.16
CA VAL A 76 -3.91 -24.19 -4.64
C VAL A 76 -3.82 -22.90 -5.43
N LYS A 77 -3.96 -21.77 -4.74
CA LYS A 77 -3.82 -20.42 -5.31
C LYS A 77 -2.76 -19.64 -4.56
N ARG A 78 -1.95 -18.90 -5.32
CA ARG A 78 -1.03 -17.94 -4.74
C ARG A 78 -1.71 -16.58 -4.63
N GLY A 79 -1.70 -16.00 -3.44
CA GLY A 79 -2.34 -14.73 -3.18
C GLY A 79 -1.69 -13.94 -2.05
N THR A 80 -2.24 -12.78 -1.79
CA THR A 80 -1.79 -11.91 -0.72
C THR A 80 -2.51 -12.23 0.59
N VAL A 81 -1.72 -12.26 1.67
CA VAL A 81 -2.20 -12.25 3.06
C VAL A 81 -1.80 -10.92 3.66
N LEU A 82 -2.73 -10.23 4.30
CA LEU A 82 -2.47 -8.93 4.92
C LEU A 82 -1.63 -9.10 6.19
N ASP A 83 -0.87 -8.06 6.53
CA ASP A 83 -0.24 -7.96 7.84
C ASP A 83 -1.27 -7.44 8.85
N SER A 84 -1.54 -8.20 9.91
CA SER A 84 -2.59 -7.88 10.87
C SER A 84 -2.32 -6.62 11.69
N ILE A 85 -1.04 -6.33 11.98
CA ILE A 85 -0.65 -5.24 12.89
C ILE A 85 -1.11 -3.88 12.36
N LEU A 86 -1.15 -3.75 11.05
CA LEU A 86 -1.40 -2.47 10.38
C LEU A 86 -2.82 -2.29 9.87
N HIS A 87 -3.63 -3.37 9.93
CA HIS A 87 -4.94 -3.39 9.29
C HIS A 87 -6.09 -3.51 10.28
N GLY A 88 -5.89 -2.96 11.46
CA GLY A 88 -6.87 -3.02 12.53
C GLY A 88 -6.92 -4.40 13.19
N GLY A 89 -5.91 -5.25 12.91
CA GLY A 89 -5.73 -6.52 13.58
C GLY A 89 -5.12 -6.40 14.97
N THR A 90 -4.62 -7.49 15.45
CA THR A 90 -4.03 -7.60 16.78
C THR A 90 -2.55 -7.24 16.79
N LYS A 91 -1.94 -7.21 17.97
CA LYS A 91 -0.48 -7.02 18.11
C LYS A 91 0.35 -8.22 17.65
N MET A 92 -0.28 -9.36 17.39
CA MET A 92 0.38 -10.56 16.90
C MET A 92 -0.08 -10.85 15.48
N ASP A 93 0.87 -11.01 14.58
CA ASP A 93 0.67 -11.41 13.19
C ASP A 93 1.28 -12.79 12.98
N LEU A 94 0.50 -13.72 12.42
CA LEU A 94 0.92 -15.11 12.32
C LEU A 94 2.19 -15.28 11.49
N VAL A 95 2.32 -14.54 10.37
CA VAL A 95 3.52 -14.61 9.51
C VAL A 95 4.73 -14.03 10.22
N ASN A 96 4.56 -12.89 10.90
CA ASN A 96 5.65 -12.27 11.67
C ASN A 96 6.10 -13.18 12.82
N GLU A 97 5.16 -13.81 13.53
CA GLU A 97 5.49 -14.73 14.63
C GLU A 97 6.19 -16.01 14.09
N TYR A 98 5.74 -16.53 12.93
CA TYR A 98 6.41 -17.64 12.25
C TYR A 98 7.88 -17.30 11.94
N VAL A 99 8.11 -16.15 11.32
CA VAL A 99 9.46 -15.68 10.96
C VAL A 99 10.32 -15.51 12.21
N LYS A 100 9.79 -14.96 13.31
CA LYS A 100 10.50 -14.83 14.59
C LYS A 100 10.87 -16.19 15.17
N TYR A 101 9.91 -17.12 15.21
CA TYR A 101 10.09 -18.45 15.75
C TYR A 101 11.11 -19.26 14.93
N ALA A 102 10.98 -19.25 13.59
CA ALA A 102 11.92 -19.89 12.69
C ALA A 102 13.34 -19.35 12.86
N LYS A 103 13.51 -18.03 13.00
CA LYS A 103 14.84 -17.42 13.31
C LYS A 103 15.41 -17.87 14.66
N LYS A 104 14.56 -17.99 15.69
CA LYS A 104 14.98 -18.51 17.00
C LYS A 104 15.51 -19.95 16.89
N LYS A 105 14.80 -20.80 16.14
CA LYS A 105 15.11 -22.24 16.01
C LYS A 105 16.25 -22.52 15.05
N TYR A 106 16.29 -21.84 13.91
CA TYR A 106 17.21 -22.13 12.79
C TYR A 106 18.20 -21.00 12.48
N GLY A 107 18.36 -19.99 13.33
CA GLY A 107 19.16 -18.81 13.03
C GLY A 107 20.65 -19.06 12.75
N LYS A 108 21.15 -20.27 13.01
CA LYS A 108 22.51 -20.71 12.65
C LYS A 108 22.60 -21.50 11.36
N ASP A 109 21.45 -21.85 10.78
CA ASP A 109 21.35 -22.58 9.52
C ASP A 109 21.21 -21.56 8.37
N ALA A 110 22.30 -21.38 7.62
CA ALA A 110 22.36 -20.38 6.56
C ALA A 110 21.40 -20.70 5.39
N GLU A 111 21.16 -21.98 5.09
CA GLU A 111 20.27 -22.40 4.01
C GLU A 111 18.81 -22.10 4.38
N LYS A 112 18.38 -22.47 5.60
CA LYS A 112 17.07 -22.15 6.12
C LYS A 112 16.86 -20.63 6.25
N MET A 113 17.88 -19.88 6.65
CA MET A 113 17.77 -18.43 6.75
C MET A 113 17.66 -17.76 5.39
N GLU A 114 18.34 -18.28 4.34
CA GLU A 114 18.17 -17.80 2.98
C GLU A 114 16.77 -18.14 2.44
N ALA A 115 16.25 -19.35 2.69
CA ALA A 115 14.87 -19.70 2.34
C ALA A 115 13.85 -18.78 3.02
N LEU A 116 14.04 -18.47 4.32
CA LEU A 116 13.10 -17.69 5.13
C LEU A 116 13.04 -16.21 4.73
N THR A 117 14.20 -15.58 4.53
CA THR A 117 14.30 -14.11 4.34
C THR A 117 15.26 -13.69 3.23
N GLY A 118 15.72 -14.62 2.38
CA GLY A 118 16.61 -14.33 1.26
C GLY A 118 16.01 -13.36 0.24
N THR A 119 16.90 -12.63 -0.44
CA THR A 119 16.53 -11.56 -1.39
C THR A 119 16.68 -11.98 -2.86
N GLY A 120 16.91 -13.28 -3.13
CA GLY A 120 17.02 -13.81 -4.49
C GLY A 120 15.79 -13.55 -5.34
N LEU A 121 15.99 -13.26 -6.65
CA LEU A 121 14.89 -12.95 -7.59
C LEU A 121 13.83 -14.06 -7.72
N ASN A 122 14.16 -15.29 -7.34
CA ASN A 122 13.29 -16.47 -7.38
C ASN A 122 13.01 -17.02 -5.97
N SER A 123 13.29 -16.25 -4.91
CA SER A 123 13.06 -16.74 -3.57
C SER A 123 11.56 -16.74 -3.25
N ASN A 124 11.08 -17.87 -2.71
CA ASN A 124 9.76 -17.96 -2.07
C ASN A 124 9.79 -17.46 -0.63
N ALA A 125 10.80 -16.66 -0.25
CA ALA A 125 11.01 -16.15 1.09
C ALA A 125 9.80 -15.36 1.60
N LEU A 126 9.58 -15.44 2.91
CA LEU A 126 8.51 -14.74 3.63
C LEU A 126 8.83 -13.25 3.81
N ASN A 127 9.17 -12.58 2.71
CA ASN A 127 9.46 -11.16 2.72
C ASN A 127 8.18 -10.35 2.52
N PRO A 128 7.92 -9.34 3.36
CA PRO A 128 6.77 -8.49 3.19
C PRO A 128 6.89 -7.64 1.92
N GLN A 129 5.76 -7.45 1.26
CA GLN A 129 5.62 -6.53 0.14
C GLN A 129 4.89 -5.28 0.59
N TYR A 130 5.39 -4.14 0.15
CA TYR A 130 4.86 -2.82 0.50
C TYR A 130 4.30 -2.12 -0.73
N SER A 131 3.13 -1.55 -0.59
CA SER A 131 2.52 -0.61 -1.53
C SER A 131 1.74 0.45 -0.78
N TRP A 132 1.28 1.48 -1.48
CA TRP A 132 0.51 2.60 -0.93
C TRP A 132 -0.67 2.86 -1.85
N PHE A 133 -1.76 3.35 -1.27
CA PHE A 133 -2.97 3.69 -1.99
C PHE A 133 -3.34 5.13 -1.76
N CYS A 134 -3.68 5.84 -2.80
CA CYS A 134 -4.28 7.16 -2.71
C CYS A 134 -5.36 7.31 -3.79
N TYR A 135 -6.14 8.36 -3.68
CA TYR A 135 -6.99 8.80 -4.78
C TYR A 135 -6.20 9.65 -5.76
N ALA A 136 -6.29 9.31 -7.03
CA ALA A 136 -5.65 10.04 -8.12
C ALA A 136 -6.38 9.83 -9.45
N ASP A 137 -6.14 10.69 -10.44
CA ASP A 137 -6.61 10.47 -11.81
C ASP A 137 -5.62 10.98 -12.86
N GLU A 138 -5.76 10.48 -14.09
CA GLU A 138 -5.00 10.96 -15.24
C GLU A 138 -5.57 12.30 -15.73
N VAL A 139 -4.72 13.31 -15.78
CA VAL A 139 -5.07 14.62 -16.33
C VAL A 139 -5.10 14.58 -17.85
N LYS A 140 -6.28 14.67 -18.42
CA LYS A 140 -6.51 14.80 -19.86
C LYS A 140 -7.07 16.18 -20.20
N GLU A 141 -6.75 16.66 -21.38
CA GLU A 141 -7.19 17.99 -21.80
C GLU A 141 -8.72 18.04 -22.01
N GLY A 142 -9.39 18.95 -21.29
CA GLY A 142 -10.84 19.13 -21.38
C GLY A 142 -11.68 18.09 -20.63
N GLU A 143 -11.05 17.15 -19.93
CA GLU A 143 -11.77 16.17 -19.09
C GLU A 143 -11.77 16.58 -17.61
N GLU A 144 -12.85 16.26 -16.91
CA GLU A 144 -12.94 16.34 -15.45
C GLU A 144 -12.17 15.17 -14.82
N LEU A 145 -11.69 15.39 -13.59
CA LEU A 145 -11.00 14.37 -12.82
C LEU A 145 -12.02 13.55 -12.01
N HIS A 146 -11.89 12.24 -12.09
CA HIS A 146 -12.68 11.29 -11.32
C HIS A 146 -11.75 10.47 -10.41
N ALA A 147 -11.86 10.69 -9.11
CA ALA A 147 -10.96 10.07 -8.15
C ALA A 147 -11.00 8.53 -8.24
N LYS A 148 -9.90 7.94 -8.67
CA LYS A 148 -9.65 6.51 -8.78
C LYS A 148 -8.60 6.09 -7.77
N ILE A 149 -8.60 4.84 -7.38
CA ILE A 149 -7.59 4.31 -6.48
C ILE A 149 -6.31 4.03 -7.24
N TRP A 150 -5.24 4.70 -6.86
CA TRP A 150 -3.91 4.45 -7.38
C TRP A 150 -3.08 3.66 -6.37
N GLU A 151 -2.75 2.40 -6.73
CA GLU A 151 -1.77 1.61 -5.99
C GLU A 151 -0.38 1.91 -6.53
N PHE A 152 0.54 2.34 -5.67
CA PHE A 152 1.92 2.57 -6.04
C PHE A 152 2.90 1.85 -5.10
N LYS A 153 4.08 1.52 -5.62
CA LYS A 153 5.10 0.73 -4.91
C LYS A 153 6.13 1.65 -4.24
N LYS A 154 6.94 1.06 -3.36
CA LYS A 154 7.99 1.76 -2.59
C LYS A 154 8.83 2.71 -3.46
N MET A 155 9.23 2.27 -4.66
CA MET A 155 10.02 3.12 -5.57
C MET A 155 9.30 4.43 -5.92
N VAL A 156 7.99 4.39 -6.19
CA VAL A 156 7.20 5.60 -6.48
C VAL A 156 7.11 6.47 -5.24
N ARG A 157 6.84 5.88 -4.04
CA ARG A 157 6.83 6.63 -2.78
C ARG A 157 8.15 7.35 -2.54
N ASP A 158 9.27 6.66 -2.72
CA ASP A 158 10.60 7.25 -2.50
C ASP A 158 10.87 8.40 -3.48
N LEU A 159 10.38 8.30 -4.73
CA LEU A 159 10.47 9.39 -5.70
C LEU A 159 9.55 10.57 -5.34
N LEU A 160 8.31 10.31 -4.89
CA LEU A 160 7.40 11.35 -4.39
C LEU A 160 8.01 12.08 -3.19
N ASN A 161 8.55 11.33 -2.23
CA ASN A 161 9.23 11.91 -1.07
C ASN A 161 10.42 12.80 -1.50
N LYS A 162 11.21 12.32 -2.47
CA LYS A 162 12.32 13.12 -3.00
C LYS A 162 11.84 14.43 -3.63
N LEU A 163 10.72 14.40 -4.36
CA LEU A 163 10.14 15.60 -4.96
C LEU A 163 9.55 16.55 -3.89
N ALA A 164 8.93 15.98 -2.85
CA ALA A 164 8.33 16.76 -1.77
C ALA A 164 9.35 17.36 -0.80
N PHE A 165 10.48 16.69 -0.60
CA PHE A 165 11.51 17.07 0.40
C PHE A 165 12.80 17.52 -0.25
N SER A 166 12.76 18.08 -1.47
CA SER A 166 13.96 18.58 -2.16
C SER A 166 14.69 19.57 -1.28
N GLU A 167 15.98 19.28 -1.00
CA GLU A 167 16.85 20.12 -0.17
C GLU A 167 17.50 21.26 -0.99
N ASP A 168 17.26 21.29 -2.31
CA ASP A 168 17.96 22.20 -3.22
C ASP A 168 17.33 23.61 -3.33
N ASP A 169 16.17 23.82 -2.66
CA ASP A 169 15.52 25.12 -2.63
C ASP A 169 15.91 25.89 -1.35
N ASP A 170 16.30 27.16 -1.48
CA ASP A 170 16.66 28.06 -0.38
C ASP A 170 15.49 28.28 0.60
N GLU A 171 14.26 27.91 0.23
CA GLU A 171 13.07 27.92 1.08
C GLU A 171 12.53 26.50 1.27
N PRO A 172 12.38 26.03 2.53
CA PRO A 172 11.82 24.71 2.78
C PRO A 172 10.36 24.65 2.32
N ILE A 173 9.99 23.63 1.54
CA ILE A 173 8.60 23.37 1.17
C ILE A 173 7.83 23.06 2.47
N GLU A 174 6.91 23.93 2.87
CA GLU A 174 6.13 23.77 4.11
C GLU A 174 4.90 22.90 3.90
N VAL A 175 4.40 22.83 2.67
CA VAL A 175 3.13 22.19 2.31
C VAL A 175 3.36 21.15 1.22
N ASP A 176 2.63 20.04 1.28
CA ASP A 176 2.66 19.01 0.25
C ASP A 176 2.28 19.59 -1.12
N PRO A 177 3.20 19.56 -2.10
CA PRO A 177 2.97 20.17 -3.40
C PRO A 177 1.96 19.39 -4.27
N PHE A 178 1.61 18.15 -3.91
CA PHE A 178 0.79 17.29 -4.76
C PHE A 178 -0.71 17.43 -4.52
N THR A 179 -1.11 17.72 -3.28
CA THR A 179 -2.50 17.60 -2.82
C THR A 179 -3.20 18.93 -2.60
N ASP A 180 -2.50 20.05 -2.79
CA ASP A 180 -3.13 21.36 -2.71
C ASP A 180 -4.28 21.48 -3.72
N VAL A 181 -5.46 21.91 -3.26
CA VAL A 181 -6.68 21.95 -4.09
C VAL A 181 -6.63 23.04 -5.17
N ASP A 182 -5.89 24.11 -4.91
CA ASP A 182 -5.79 25.27 -5.81
C ASP A 182 -4.53 25.20 -6.68
N ASP A 183 -3.39 24.76 -6.13
CA ASP A 183 -2.09 24.80 -6.82
C ASP A 183 -1.40 23.42 -6.90
N GLY A 184 -2.12 22.34 -6.62
CA GLY A 184 -1.54 21.01 -6.60
C GLY A 184 -0.87 20.63 -7.92
N LEU A 185 0.40 20.24 -7.82
CA LEU A 185 1.25 19.90 -8.96
C LEU A 185 0.88 18.55 -9.56
N VAL A 186 0.89 18.51 -10.88
CA VAL A 186 0.67 17.29 -11.66
C VAL A 186 1.98 16.53 -11.79
N LEU A 187 1.93 15.23 -11.55
CA LEU A 187 3.05 14.32 -11.73
C LEU A 187 3.11 13.82 -13.17
N ALA A 188 4.31 13.65 -13.70
CA ALA A 188 4.60 12.88 -14.90
C ALA A 188 5.12 11.51 -14.46
N VAL A 189 4.29 10.48 -14.56
CA VAL A 189 4.61 9.12 -14.13
C VAL A 189 4.74 8.22 -15.35
N LYS A 190 5.87 7.52 -15.45
CA LYS A 190 6.09 6.49 -16.48
C LYS A 190 6.34 5.16 -15.80
N TYR A 191 5.63 4.14 -16.22
CA TYR A 191 5.84 2.77 -15.80
C TYR A 191 6.45 1.96 -16.94
N ASN A 192 7.53 1.23 -16.68
CA ASN A 192 8.19 0.34 -17.63
C ASN A 192 8.14 -1.09 -17.07
N LYS A 193 7.31 -1.94 -17.62
CA LYS A 193 7.19 -3.34 -17.20
C LYS A 193 8.50 -4.12 -17.39
N LYS A 194 9.26 -3.78 -18.42
CA LYS A 194 10.56 -4.37 -18.76
C LYS A 194 11.58 -3.28 -19.08
N PRO A 195 12.12 -2.59 -18.06
CA PRO A 195 13.03 -1.48 -18.29
C PRO A 195 14.33 -1.96 -18.96
N ASN A 196 14.80 -1.22 -19.94
CA ASN A 196 16.09 -1.46 -20.57
C ASN A 196 17.22 -0.88 -19.70
N LYS A 197 17.76 -1.70 -18.79
CA LYS A 197 18.82 -1.30 -17.85
C LYS A 197 20.09 -0.78 -18.57
N LYS A 198 20.37 -1.22 -19.80
CA LYS A 198 21.52 -0.73 -20.59
C LYS A 198 21.33 0.71 -21.02
N LYS A 199 20.07 1.18 -21.12
CA LYS A 199 19.73 2.59 -21.40
C LYS A 199 19.47 3.40 -20.13
N GLY A 200 19.67 2.82 -18.95
CA GLY A 200 19.40 3.48 -17.67
C GLY A 200 17.92 3.60 -17.30
N GLU A 201 17.04 2.91 -18.02
CA GLU A 201 15.59 2.93 -17.72
C GLU A 201 15.33 2.29 -16.36
N GLN A 202 14.41 2.90 -15.61
CA GLN A 202 13.90 2.41 -14.33
C GLN A 202 12.51 1.79 -14.51
N TYR A 203 12.04 0.98 -13.54
CA TYR A 203 10.67 0.49 -13.52
C TYR A 203 9.65 1.61 -13.40
N TYR A 204 9.98 2.65 -12.64
CA TYR A 204 9.19 3.87 -12.52
C TYR A 204 10.09 5.08 -12.69
N GLU A 205 9.59 6.05 -13.43
CA GLU A 205 10.15 7.39 -13.53
C GLU A 205 9.06 8.36 -13.08
N VAL A 206 9.35 9.22 -12.11
CA VAL A 206 8.40 10.20 -11.57
C VAL A 206 9.09 11.55 -11.51
N ASP A 207 8.44 12.56 -12.06
CA ASP A 207 8.88 13.96 -12.04
C ASP A 207 7.63 14.86 -12.01
N PHE A 208 7.80 16.14 -11.80
CA PHE A 208 6.72 17.09 -12.04
C PHE A 208 6.43 17.21 -13.54
N ALA A 209 5.15 17.14 -13.90
CA ALA A 209 4.72 17.45 -15.26
C ALA A 209 5.01 18.93 -15.56
N LYS A 210 5.38 19.24 -16.80
CA LYS A 210 5.76 20.62 -17.20
C LYS A 210 4.79 21.16 -18.26
N LYS A 211 4.41 22.44 -18.10
CA LYS A 211 3.72 23.22 -19.12
C LYS A 211 4.54 24.49 -19.39
N SER A 212 4.98 24.67 -20.62
CA SER A 212 5.85 25.80 -20.98
C SER A 212 7.13 25.90 -20.13
N LYS A 213 7.76 24.77 -19.82
CA LYS A 213 8.99 24.61 -19.00
C LYS A 213 8.81 24.84 -17.50
N GLN A 214 7.63 25.24 -17.01
CA GLN A 214 7.32 25.37 -15.60
C GLN A 214 6.59 24.12 -15.08
N PRO A 215 6.68 23.79 -13.79
CA PRO A 215 5.82 22.78 -13.17
C PRO A 215 4.37 23.08 -13.50
N TYR A 216 3.62 22.04 -13.81
CA TYR A 216 2.21 22.17 -14.17
C TYR A 216 1.34 21.93 -12.95
N SER A 217 0.62 22.96 -12.48
CA SER A 217 -0.44 22.82 -11.50
C SER A 217 -1.80 22.63 -12.17
N ARG A 218 -2.65 21.85 -11.54
CA ARG A 218 -4.03 21.62 -11.98
C ARG A 218 -4.95 21.74 -10.76
N PRO A 219 -5.60 22.90 -10.55
CA PRO A 219 -6.57 23.06 -9.49
C PRO A 219 -7.73 22.08 -9.66
N LEU A 220 -8.32 21.65 -8.56
CA LEU A 220 -9.57 20.88 -8.58
C LEU A 220 -10.76 21.84 -8.71
N SER A 221 -11.71 21.52 -9.59
CA SER A 221 -12.95 22.27 -9.68
C SER A 221 -13.85 22.00 -8.48
N ASP A 222 -14.86 22.84 -8.27
CA ASP A 222 -15.81 22.65 -7.18
C ASP A 222 -16.62 21.35 -7.36
N ASP A 223 -16.96 21.00 -8.60
CA ASP A 223 -17.69 19.77 -8.94
C ASP A 223 -16.83 18.52 -8.70
N GLU A 224 -15.51 18.58 -9.04
CA GLU A 224 -14.56 17.52 -8.74
C GLU A 224 -14.39 17.32 -7.23
N LEU A 225 -14.32 18.40 -6.45
CA LEU A 225 -14.24 18.34 -4.99
C LEU A 225 -15.53 17.81 -4.37
N GLU A 226 -16.71 18.19 -4.89
CA GLU A 226 -17.99 17.67 -4.42
C GLU A 226 -18.13 16.18 -4.72
N SER A 227 -17.73 15.76 -5.93
CA SER A 227 -17.70 14.35 -6.30
C SER A 227 -16.74 13.54 -5.40
N PHE A 228 -15.54 14.09 -5.14
CA PHE A 228 -14.56 13.45 -4.26
C PHE A 228 -15.03 13.39 -2.80
N ALA A 229 -15.67 14.44 -2.29
CA ALA A 229 -16.20 14.49 -0.92
C ALA A 229 -17.30 13.44 -0.64
N ASN A 230 -17.96 12.95 -1.68
CA ASN A 230 -18.96 11.87 -1.57
C ASN A 230 -18.32 10.46 -1.54
N LEU A 231 -17.03 10.33 -1.80
CA LEU A 231 -16.33 9.06 -1.64
C LEU A 231 -16.00 8.80 -0.17
N LYS A 232 -15.89 7.55 0.19
CA LYS A 232 -15.37 7.15 1.51
C LYS A 232 -13.88 7.51 1.59
N PRO A 233 -13.35 7.87 2.78
CA PRO A 233 -11.90 7.97 3.01
C PRO A 233 -11.18 6.72 2.53
N ILE A 234 -9.96 6.87 1.99
CA ILE A 234 -9.21 5.72 1.44
C ILE A 234 -8.96 4.65 2.51
N SER A 235 -8.78 5.05 3.77
CA SER A 235 -8.64 4.17 4.93
C SER A 235 -9.87 3.29 5.23
N GLU A 236 -11.06 3.70 4.79
CA GLU A 236 -12.30 2.92 4.94
C GLU A 236 -12.59 2.00 3.75
N VAL A 237 -12.06 2.36 2.59
CA VAL A 237 -12.25 1.58 1.34
C VAL A 237 -11.37 0.34 1.34
N ILE A 238 -10.29 0.39 2.07
CA ILE A 238 -9.25 -0.61 2.10
C ILE A 238 -9.62 -1.73 3.08
N PRO A 239 -9.57 -3.04 2.71
CA PRO A 239 -9.93 -4.13 3.61
C PRO A 239 -9.10 -4.15 4.89
N LYS A 240 -9.76 -4.43 6.00
CA LYS A 240 -9.12 -4.73 7.28
C LYS A 240 -8.76 -6.21 7.36
N TYR A 241 -7.79 -6.54 8.19
CA TYR A 241 -7.44 -7.93 8.48
C TYR A 241 -8.57 -8.59 9.28
N GLY A 242 -8.98 -9.77 8.84
CA GLY A 242 -10.03 -10.55 9.49
C GLY A 242 -9.66 -12.02 9.65
N MET A 243 -10.58 -12.83 10.17
CA MET A 243 -10.40 -14.28 10.35
C MET A 243 -10.00 -14.96 9.03
N ARG A 244 -10.58 -14.54 7.92
CA ARG A 244 -10.22 -15.05 6.58
C ARG A 244 -8.74 -14.85 6.22
N ASP A 245 -8.13 -13.73 6.62
CA ASP A 245 -6.71 -13.49 6.37
C ASP A 245 -5.84 -14.33 7.30
N TYR A 246 -6.28 -14.55 8.56
CA TYR A 246 -5.65 -15.48 9.47
C TYR A 246 -5.66 -16.92 8.93
N GLU A 247 -6.81 -17.42 8.48
CA GLU A 247 -6.95 -18.77 7.90
C GLU A 247 -6.06 -18.94 6.66
N ARG A 248 -6.01 -17.95 5.78
CA ARG A 248 -5.11 -17.95 4.61
C ARG A 248 -3.64 -17.91 5.02
N ALA A 249 -3.30 -17.14 6.07
CA ALA A 249 -1.95 -17.12 6.60
C ALA A 249 -1.56 -18.48 7.15
N LEU A 250 -2.46 -19.13 7.91
CA LEU A 250 -2.22 -20.44 8.50
C LEU A 250 -1.98 -21.50 7.43
N ASP A 251 -2.90 -21.63 6.49
CA ASP A 251 -2.80 -22.59 5.38
C ASP A 251 -1.56 -22.32 4.50
N GLY A 252 -1.33 -21.05 4.18
CA GLY A 252 -0.18 -20.66 3.36
C GLY A 252 1.17 -20.88 4.06
N LEU A 253 1.23 -20.75 5.38
CA LEU A 253 2.43 -21.04 6.17
C LEU A 253 2.67 -22.53 6.30
N GLN A 254 1.61 -23.35 6.47
CA GLN A 254 1.74 -24.81 6.48
C GLN A 254 2.34 -25.32 5.16
N ASN A 255 1.78 -24.90 4.04
CA ASN A 255 2.30 -25.26 2.72
C ASN A 255 3.76 -24.80 2.53
N TRP A 256 4.06 -23.55 2.97
CA TRP A 256 5.42 -23.00 2.87
C TRP A 256 6.42 -23.75 3.74
N ASP A 257 6.02 -24.14 4.95
CA ASP A 257 6.82 -24.88 5.94
C ASP A 257 7.20 -26.27 5.39
N GLU A 258 6.24 -26.98 4.82
CA GLU A 258 6.44 -28.28 4.17
C GLU A 258 7.35 -28.16 2.93
N GLU A 259 7.11 -27.20 2.04
CA GLU A 259 7.92 -26.98 0.83
C GLU A 259 9.38 -26.64 1.12
N ASN A 260 9.68 -26.10 2.31
CA ASN A 260 11.03 -25.67 2.72
C ASN A 260 11.62 -26.49 3.88
N ASP A 261 11.01 -27.64 4.22
CA ASP A 261 11.46 -28.60 5.24
C ASP A 261 11.71 -27.96 6.64
N PHE A 262 10.93 -26.94 7.03
CA PHE A 262 11.07 -26.31 8.34
C PHE A 262 10.50 -27.17 9.46
N ASN A 263 9.38 -27.88 9.21
CA ASN A 263 8.70 -28.76 10.16
C ASN A 263 8.33 -28.07 11.49
N LEU A 264 7.93 -26.79 11.43
CA LEU A 264 7.52 -26.05 12.62
C LEU A 264 6.12 -26.43 13.05
N PHE A 265 5.26 -26.85 12.12
CA PHE A 265 3.92 -27.30 12.44
C PHE A 265 3.85 -28.65 13.16
N ASP A 266 5.01 -29.35 13.31
CA ASP A 266 5.19 -30.51 14.20
C ASP A 266 5.71 -30.11 15.59
N ASP A 267 5.87 -28.82 15.90
CA ASP A 267 6.47 -28.30 17.12
C ASP A 267 5.40 -27.71 18.04
N ASP A 268 5.25 -28.30 19.23
CA ASP A 268 4.23 -27.91 20.22
C ASP A 268 4.36 -26.43 20.63
N GLU A 269 5.61 -25.90 20.74
CA GLU A 269 5.82 -24.48 21.10
C GLU A 269 5.30 -23.54 19.99
N TRP A 270 5.43 -23.94 18.72
CA TRP A 270 4.86 -23.19 17.60
C TRP A 270 3.34 -23.28 17.58
N LEU A 271 2.76 -24.47 17.78
CA LEU A 271 1.32 -24.65 17.83
C LEU A 271 0.66 -23.82 18.95
N ASP A 272 1.31 -23.69 20.10
CA ASP A 272 0.87 -22.80 21.18
C ASP A 272 0.82 -21.32 20.74
N ILE A 273 1.76 -20.89 19.86
CA ILE A 273 1.74 -19.53 19.31
C ILE A 273 0.59 -19.37 18.33
N VAL A 274 0.34 -20.34 17.46
CA VAL A 274 -0.78 -20.37 16.51
C VAL A 274 -2.10 -20.18 17.24
N GLU A 275 -2.36 -20.95 18.29
CA GLU A 275 -3.59 -20.88 19.11
C GLU A 275 -3.71 -19.51 19.81
N LYS A 276 -2.62 -18.94 20.31
CA LYS A 276 -2.63 -17.59 20.90
C LYS A 276 -2.96 -16.50 19.88
N VAL A 277 -2.47 -16.61 18.64
CA VAL A 277 -2.83 -15.68 17.57
C VAL A 277 -4.30 -15.85 17.22
N LYS A 278 -4.77 -17.08 17.03
CA LYS A 278 -6.15 -17.42 16.70
C LYS A 278 -7.15 -16.83 17.69
N ALA A 279 -6.92 -17.04 18.99
CA ALA A 279 -7.78 -16.56 20.07
C ALA A 279 -8.01 -15.03 20.07
N GLN A 280 -7.19 -14.27 19.35
CA GLN A 280 -7.35 -12.81 19.22
C GLN A 280 -8.39 -12.42 18.17
N TYR A 281 -8.78 -13.36 17.29
CA TYR A 281 -9.76 -13.14 16.22
C TYR A 281 -11.09 -13.87 16.49
N GLU A 282 -11.10 -14.87 17.37
CA GLU A 282 -12.31 -15.54 17.84
C GLU A 282 -13.12 -14.59 18.75
N GLY A 283 -14.11 -13.90 18.20
CA GLY A 283 -14.99 -12.97 18.94
C GLY A 283 -15.19 -11.62 18.26
N ASN A 284 -14.52 -11.37 17.14
CA ASN A 284 -14.73 -10.14 16.35
C ASN A 284 -15.64 -10.36 15.12
N ASP A 285 -16.23 -11.54 14.96
CA ASP A 285 -17.05 -11.89 13.78
C ASP A 285 -18.46 -11.25 13.78
N ASP A 286 -18.83 -10.51 14.82
CA ASP A 286 -20.19 -9.93 14.94
C ASP A 286 -20.39 -8.66 14.07
N ASP A 287 -19.35 -8.09 13.46
CA ASP A 287 -19.46 -6.83 12.70
C ASP A 287 -19.53 -6.99 11.17
N ASP A 288 -19.33 -8.20 10.62
CA ASP A 288 -19.22 -8.40 9.14
C ASP A 288 -20.50 -8.96 8.48
N GLU A 289 -21.62 -9.16 9.20
CA GLU A 289 -22.87 -9.74 8.64
C GLU A 289 -23.91 -8.73 8.13
N GLU A 290 -23.66 -7.43 8.16
CA GLU A 290 -24.59 -6.46 7.55
C GLU A 290 -23.95 -5.73 6.35
N GLU A 291 -23.91 -6.39 5.19
CA GLU A 291 -24.09 -5.75 3.87
C GLU A 291 -24.05 -6.81 2.76
N LYS A 292 -25.18 -7.51 2.58
CA LYS A 292 -25.55 -8.05 1.26
C LYS A 292 -26.82 -7.37 0.79
N PRO A 293 -26.80 -6.63 -0.33
CA PRO A 293 -27.99 -6.32 -1.06
C PRO A 293 -28.49 -7.51 -1.87
#